data_14eedaa1ca8930f027325936e2fc9e93
#
_entry.id   14eedaa1ca8930f027325936e2fc9e93
#
_cell.length_a   1.000
_cell.length_b   1.000
_cell.length_c   1.000
_cell.angle_alpha   90.00
_cell.angle_beta   90.00
_cell.angle_gamma   90.00
#
_symmetry.space_group_name_H-M   'P 1'
#
loop_
_entity.id
_entity.type
_entity.pdbx_description
1 polymer ?
#
loop_
_entity_poly.entity_id
_entity_poly.type
_entity_poly.pdbx_seq_one_letter_code
_entity_poly.pdbx_strand_id
1 'polypeptide(L)'
;MNVQTVDFQSDSAGKQFAQSLHDSGFVVLKNHPVSQQKLDRLYHAWFEFFQNNEKQDYLYDPEDKNGTQEGYFPLKVSETAVGASSKDLKEFFHVVPGAPLPSALEQDILEYREEILQLGSTLLGWIQNNAPLEIRTGFSEPLSTVLCPTASLLRVLHYPPLSGEETAGAVRAAPHED
;
A
#
# COMPACT_ATOMS: atom_id res chain seq x y z
N MET A 1 9.44 -7.49 -20.59
CA MET A 1 8.06 -7.41 -20.06
C MET A 1 7.55 -6.01 -20.37
N ASN A 2 6.39 -5.86 -21.01
CA ASN A 2 5.84 -4.55 -21.35
C ASN A 2 4.59 -4.31 -20.48
N VAL A 3 4.69 -3.42 -19.49
CA VAL A 3 3.57 -3.04 -18.63
C VAL A 3 2.70 -2.02 -19.36
N GLN A 4 1.40 -2.31 -19.48
CA GLN A 4 0.48 -1.40 -20.18
C GLN A 4 0.10 -0.20 -19.32
N THR A 5 -0.07 0.96 -19.97
CA THR A 5 -0.72 2.13 -19.38
C THR A 5 -2.17 2.17 -19.83
N VAL A 6 -3.09 2.03 -18.90
CA VAL A 6 -4.53 1.96 -19.14
C VAL A 6 -5.19 3.26 -18.71
N ASP A 7 -6.01 3.82 -19.58
CA ASP A 7 -6.83 4.99 -19.25
C ASP A 7 -8.10 4.56 -18.51
N PHE A 8 -8.20 4.93 -17.23
CA PHE A 8 -9.31 4.54 -16.36
C PHE A 8 -10.68 4.97 -16.92
N GLN A 9 -10.73 6.05 -17.70
CA GLN A 9 -11.96 6.60 -18.28
C GLN A 9 -12.34 5.97 -19.62
N SER A 10 -11.53 5.03 -20.16
CA SER A 10 -11.83 4.36 -21.42
C SER A 10 -12.90 3.30 -21.24
N ASP A 11 -13.80 3.16 -22.20
CA ASP A 11 -14.80 2.07 -22.24
C ASP A 11 -14.18 0.68 -22.22
N SER A 12 -12.93 0.54 -22.68
CA SER A 12 -12.17 -0.72 -22.68
C SER A 12 -11.24 -0.88 -21.47
N ALA A 13 -11.28 0.03 -20.50
CA ALA A 13 -10.35 0.07 -19.35
C ALA A 13 -10.29 -1.27 -18.61
N GLY A 14 -11.43 -1.81 -18.22
CA GLY A 14 -11.50 -3.06 -17.48
C GLY A 14 -10.90 -4.25 -18.22
N LYS A 15 -11.11 -4.34 -19.53
CA LYS A 15 -10.52 -5.40 -20.37
C LYS A 15 -9.00 -5.24 -20.48
N GLN A 16 -8.50 -4.03 -20.73
CA GLN A 16 -7.07 -3.75 -20.84
C GLN A 16 -6.36 -3.97 -19.50
N PHE A 17 -7.02 -3.59 -18.39
CA PHE A 17 -6.52 -3.78 -17.04
C PHE A 17 -6.32 -5.28 -16.74
N ALA A 18 -7.38 -6.08 -16.91
CA ALA A 18 -7.31 -7.52 -16.66
C ALA A 18 -6.27 -8.20 -17.56
N GLN A 19 -6.18 -7.81 -18.84
CA GLN A 19 -5.19 -8.37 -19.78
C GLN A 19 -3.76 -8.02 -19.35
N SER A 20 -3.48 -6.77 -18.94
CA SER A 20 -2.15 -6.38 -18.49
C SER A 20 -1.71 -7.14 -17.24
N LEU A 21 -2.61 -7.34 -16.28
CA LEU A 21 -2.34 -8.16 -15.09
C LEU A 21 -2.06 -9.61 -15.45
N HIS A 22 -2.83 -10.20 -16.36
CA HIS A 22 -2.62 -11.57 -16.82
C HIS A 22 -1.25 -11.74 -17.49
N ASP A 23 -0.84 -10.78 -18.32
CA ASP A 23 0.36 -10.90 -19.16
C ASP A 23 1.65 -10.53 -18.43
N SER A 24 1.58 -9.61 -17.45
CA SER A 24 2.76 -9.03 -16.81
C SER A 24 2.72 -9.00 -15.28
N GLY A 25 1.57 -9.22 -14.66
CA GLY A 25 1.35 -9.00 -13.23
C GLY A 25 1.19 -7.53 -12.84
N PHE A 26 1.34 -6.59 -13.79
CA PHE A 26 1.36 -5.16 -13.52
C PHE A 26 0.50 -4.37 -14.51
N VAL A 27 0.06 -3.18 -14.06
CA VAL A 27 -0.62 -2.19 -14.89
C VAL A 27 -0.36 -0.79 -14.34
N VAL A 28 -0.24 0.19 -15.22
CA VAL A 28 -0.21 1.61 -14.86
C VAL A 28 -1.56 2.20 -15.22
N LEU A 29 -2.22 2.87 -14.26
CA LEU A 29 -3.48 3.58 -14.50
C LEU A 29 -3.22 5.07 -14.65
N LYS A 30 -3.82 5.68 -15.67
CA LYS A 30 -3.92 7.13 -15.81
C LYS A 30 -5.39 7.56 -15.72
N ASN A 31 -5.64 8.83 -15.40
CA ASN A 31 -6.97 9.43 -15.28
C ASN A 31 -7.87 8.71 -14.25
N HIS A 32 -7.26 8.07 -13.24
CA HIS A 32 -7.98 7.46 -12.11
C HIS A 32 -8.54 8.55 -11.17
N PRO A 33 -9.55 8.23 -10.33
CA PRO A 33 -10.24 9.24 -9.52
C PRO A 33 -9.41 9.85 -8.39
N VAL A 34 -8.30 9.22 -7.99
CA VAL A 34 -7.47 9.74 -6.89
C VAL A 34 -6.71 10.99 -7.34
N SER A 35 -6.89 12.09 -6.61
CA SER A 35 -6.32 13.39 -6.95
C SER A 35 -4.80 13.42 -6.77
N GLN A 36 -4.05 13.81 -7.82
CA GLN A 36 -2.61 14.04 -7.72
C GLN A 36 -2.25 15.08 -6.66
N GLN A 37 -3.03 16.16 -6.56
CA GLN A 37 -2.82 17.19 -5.54
C GLN A 37 -2.95 16.63 -4.11
N LYS A 38 -3.90 15.71 -3.86
CA LYS A 38 -4.03 15.02 -2.57
C LYS A 38 -2.81 14.15 -2.31
N LEU A 39 -2.36 13.39 -3.29
CA LEU A 39 -1.15 12.57 -3.17
C LEU A 39 0.07 13.43 -2.83
N ASP A 40 0.29 14.54 -3.52
CA ASP A 40 1.43 15.42 -3.28
C ASP A 40 1.41 15.99 -1.85
N ARG A 41 0.22 16.39 -1.34
CA ARG A 41 0.07 16.81 0.06
C ARG A 41 0.38 15.69 1.05
N LEU A 42 -0.15 14.50 0.81
CA LEU A 42 0.11 13.33 1.67
C LEU A 42 1.59 12.97 1.69
N TYR A 43 2.24 12.90 0.53
CA TYR A 43 3.68 12.63 0.45
C TYR A 43 4.50 13.65 1.24
N HIS A 44 4.19 14.95 1.09
CA HIS A 44 4.87 16.01 1.83
C HIS A 44 4.65 15.88 3.34
N ALA A 45 3.41 15.72 3.78
CA ALA A 45 3.08 15.63 5.20
C ALA A 45 3.67 14.38 5.86
N TRP A 46 3.67 13.22 5.18
CA TRP A 46 4.34 12.02 5.67
C TRP A 46 5.86 12.16 5.71
N PHE A 47 6.46 12.82 4.70
CA PHE A 47 7.88 13.11 4.73
C PHE A 47 8.26 13.96 5.95
N GLU A 48 7.51 15.03 6.24
CA GLU A 48 7.71 15.86 7.43
C GLU A 48 7.55 15.05 8.74
N PHE A 49 6.51 14.18 8.81
CA PHE A 49 6.30 13.31 9.97
C PHE A 49 7.52 12.40 10.22
N PHE A 50 8.06 11.76 9.18
CA PHE A 50 9.23 10.89 9.35
C PHE A 50 10.51 11.65 9.72
N GLN A 51 10.62 12.94 9.45
CA GLN A 51 11.75 13.78 9.86
C GLN A 51 11.61 14.29 11.31
N ASN A 52 10.41 14.29 11.88
CA ASN A 52 10.13 14.82 13.20
C ASN A 52 10.17 13.76 14.31
N ASN A 53 10.47 14.20 15.55
CA ASN A 53 10.43 13.33 16.73
C ASN A 53 9.02 12.91 17.13
N GLU A 54 7.98 13.59 16.64
CA GLU A 54 6.57 13.25 16.87
C GLU A 54 6.27 11.79 16.55
N LYS A 55 6.97 11.20 15.57
CA LYS A 55 6.80 9.78 15.22
C LYS A 55 7.00 8.82 16.40
N GLN A 56 7.76 9.21 17.43
CA GLN A 56 8.00 8.40 18.62
C GLN A 56 6.75 8.26 19.51
N ASP A 57 5.81 9.20 19.41
CA ASP A 57 4.55 9.16 20.15
C ASP A 57 3.59 8.07 19.60
N TYR A 58 3.91 7.57 18.41
CA TYR A 58 3.16 6.52 17.70
C TYR A 58 3.94 5.21 17.57
N LEU A 59 4.97 5.01 18.39
CA LEU A 59 5.83 3.82 18.28
C LEU A 59 5.00 2.54 18.47
N TYR A 60 5.18 1.60 17.54
CA TYR A 60 4.58 0.26 17.65
C TYR A 60 4.97 -0.42 18.96
N ASP A 61 3.96 -0.89 19.67
CA ASP A 61 4.13 -1.67 20.91
C ASP A 61 3.92 -3.17 20.62
N PRO A 62 4.98 -4.00 20.63
CA PRO A 62 4.86 -5.44 20.43
C PRO A 62 4.12 -6.18 21.58
N GLU A 63 3.96 -5.51 22.73
CA GLU A 63 3.25 -6.05 23.89
C GLU A 63 1.77 -5.63 23.92
N ASP A 64 1.30 -4.88 22.91
CA ASP A 64 -0.11 -4.51 22.81
C ASP A 64 -1.01 -5.75 22.77
N LYS A 65 -1.85 -5.85 23.77
CA LYS A 65 -2.76 -6.99 23.96
C LYS A 65 -3.83 -7.11 22.88
N ASN A 66 -4.07 -6.03 22.11
CA ASN A 66 -5.02 -6.05 21.00
C ASN A 66 -4.44 -6.75 19.76
N GLY A 67 -3.13 -6.99 19.73
CA GLY A 67 -2.44 -7.66 18.63
C GLY A 67 -2.45 -6.86 17.33
N THR A 68 -2.81 -5.58 17.39
CA THR A 68 -2.80 -4.69 16.23
C THR A 68 -1.37 -4.25 15.92
N GLN A 69 -0.97 -4.42 14.66
CA GLN A 69 0.31 -3.91 14.19
C GLN A 69 0.11 -2.49 13.67
N GLU A 70 -0.12 -1.54 14.58
CA GLU A 70 -0.42 -0.15 14.26
C GLU A 70 0.74 0.80 14.60
N GLY A 71 0.74 1.99 14.01
CA GLY A 71 1.66 3.05 14.33
C GLY A 71 3.00 2.97 13.62
N TYR A 72 4.01 3.54 14.24
CA TYR A 72 5.34 3.75 13.68
C TYR A 72 6.29 2.59 13.98
N PHE A 73 6.94 2.09 12.94
CA PHE A 73 7.95 1.02 12.98
C PHE A 73 9.31 1.59 12.57
N PRO A 74 10.25 1.75 13.51
CA PRO A 74 11.58 2.26 13.20
C PRO A 74 12.44 1.23 12.46
N LEU A 75 13.51 1.69 11.82
CA LEU A 75 14.50 0.85 11.10
C LEU A 75 14.91 -0.42 11.85
N LYS A 76 15.06 -0.33 13.19
CA LYS A 76 15.48 -1.46 14.02
C LYS A 76 14.42 -2.57 14.14
N VAL A 77 13.15 -2.25 13.87
CA VAL A 77 12.02 -3.17 13.97
C VAL A 77 11.55 -3.64 12.58
N SER A 78 12.11 -3.06 11.51
CA SER A 78 11.82 -3.46 10.13
C SER A 78 11.95 -4.97 9.92
N GLU A 79 11.13 -5.50 9.04
CA GLU A 79 11.10 -6.92 8.68
C GLU A 79 12.40 -7.33 7.95
N THR A 80 12.77 -8.59 8.09
CA THR A 80 13.83 -9.22 7.28
C THR A 80 13.14 -10.06 6.21
N ALA A 81 13.40 -9.79 4.95
CA ALA A 81 12.85 -10.61 3.87
C ALA A 81 13.32 -12.06 3.99
N VAL A 82 12.48 -13.01 3.58
CA VAL A 82 12.80 -14.44 3.61
C VAL A 82 14.07 -14.69 2.81
N GLY A 83 15.08 -15.31 3.46
CA GLY A 83 16.38 -15.58 2.84
C GLY A 83 17.38 -14.42 2.88
N ALA A 84 17.02 -13.25 3.43
CA ALA A 84 17.96 -12.16 3.66
C ALA A 84 18.67 -12.31 5.01
N SER A 85 19.92 -11.81 5.09
CA SER A 85 20.74 -11.84 6.32
C SER A 85 20.63 -10.54 7.13
N SER A 86 20.07 -9.49 6.57
CA SER A 86 19.90 -8.17 7.19
C SER A 86 18.50 -7.64 6.96
N LYS A 87 18.07 -6.74 7.86
CA LYS A 87 16.80 -6.04 7.75
C LYS A 87 16.83 -5.04 6.60
N ASP A 88 15.67 -4.79 6.01
CA ASP A 88 15.50 -3.72 5.04
C ASP A 88 15.74 -2.37 5.69
N LEU A 89 16.39 -1.46 4.95
CA LEU A 89 16.68 -0.10 5.39
C LEU A 89 15.46 0.81 5.16
N LYS A 90 14.36 0.48 5.83
CA LYS A 90 13.10 1.22 5.77
C LYS A 90 12.50 1.39 7.15
N GLU A 91 11.88 2.51 7.37
CA GLU A 91 10.93 2.75 8.45
C GLU A 91 9.53 2.90 7.85
N PHE A 92 8.48 2.65 8.62
CA PHE A 92 7.14 2.72 8.06
C PHE A 92 6.10 3.03 9.13
N PHE A 93 4.93 3.44 8.68
CA PHE A 93 3.76 3.65 9.53
C PHE A 93 2.60 2.80 9.03
N HIS A 94 1.94 2.10 9.94
CA HIS A 94 0.73 1.37 9.68
C HIS A 94 -0.50 2.16 10.10
N VAL A 95 -1.33 2.48 9.11
CA VAL A 95 -2.66 3.06 9.31
C VAL A 95 -3.65 1.91 9.35
N VAL A 96 -4.14 1.59 10.53
CA VAL A 96 -5.23 0.62 10.72
C VAL A 96 -6.48 1.33 11.23
N PRO A 97 -7.69 0.80 10.97
CA PRO A 97 -8.92 1.44 11.42
C PRO A 97 -8.99 1.61 12.93
N GLY A 98 -9.24 2.83 13.38
CA GLY A 98 -9.39 3.17 14.79
C GLY A 98 -8.09 3.38 15.58
N ALA A 99 -6.94 3.18 14.94
CA ALA A 99 -5.64 3.49 15.55
C ALA A 99 -5.38 5.00 15.62
N PRO A 100 -4.61 5.46 16.60
CA PRO A 100 -4.17 6.85 16.68
C PRO A 100 -3.38 7.27 15.44
N LEU A 101 -3.71 8.45 14.90
CA LEU A 101 -3.05 9.04 13.75
C LEU A 101 -2.49 10.43 14.11
N PRO A 102 -1.39 10.87 13.46
CA PRO A 102 -0.93 12.25 13.59
C PRO A 102 -2.02 13.22 13.18
N SER A 103 -2.37 14.15 14.06
CA SER A 103 -3.54 15.03 13.87
C SER A 103 -3.49 15.85 12.57
N ALA A 104 -2.27 16.22 12.13
CA ALA A 104 -2.07 16.93 10.87
C ALA A 104 -2.33 16.06 9.61
N LEU A 105 -2.33 14.74 9.74
CA LEU A 105 -2.49 13.77 8.66
C LEU A 105 -3.85 13.10 8.66
N GLU A 106 -4.55 13.06 9.79
CA GLU A 106 -5.69 12.20 10.05
C GLU A 106 -6.78 12.35 8.98
N GLN A 107 -7.22 13.57 8.70
CA GLN A 107 -8.30 13.78 7.73
C GLN A 107 -7.90 13.33 6.32
N ASP A 108 -6.76 13.82 5.81
CA ASP A 108 -6.31 13.54 4.43
C ASP A 108 -6.04 12.03 4.23
N ILE A 109 -5.49 11.34 5.24
CA ILE A 109 -5.17 9.92 5.13
C ILE A 109 -6.42 9.03 5.20
N LEU A 110 -7.40 9.38 6.03
CA LEU A 110 -8.66 8.65 6.11
C LEU A 110 -9.46 8.79 4.82
N GLU A 111 -9.54 10.01 4.26
CA GLU A 111 -10.18 10.26 2.96
C GLU A 111 -9.47 9.50 1.83
N TYR A 112 -8.13 9.55 1.79
CA TYR A 112 -7.34 8.81 0.80
C TYR A 112 -7.57 7.31 0.90
N ARG A 113 -7.59 6.76 2.12
CA ARG A 113 -7.84 5.36 2.36
C ARG A 113 -9.21 4.92 1.82
N GLU A 114 -10.24 5.72 2.02
CA GLU A 114 -11.57 5.45 1.47
C GLU A 114 -11.56 5.46 -0.07
N GLU A 115 -10.94 6.47 -0.68
CA GLU A 115 -10.80 6.57 -2.14
C GLU A 115 -10.08 5.37 -2.75
N ILE A 116 -8.99 4.90 -2.13
CA ILE A 116 -8.23 3.74 -2.59
C ILE A 116 -9.03 2.45 -2.44
N LEU A 117 -9.81 2.28 -1.38
CA LEU A 117 -10.68 1.12 -1.22
C LEU A 117 -11.78 1.09 -2.28
N GLN A 118 -12.37 2.23 -2.61
CA GLN A 118 -13.37 2.34 -3.69
C GLN A 118 -12.74 2.04 -5.06
N LEU A 119 -11.56 2.58 -5.33
CA LEU A 119 -10.81 2.27 -6.54
C LEU A 119 -10.49 0.77 -6.60
N GLY A 120 -9.95 0.19 -5.53
CA GLY A 120 -9.64 -1.23 -5.44
C GLY A 120 -10.86 -2.12 -5.71
N SER A 121 -12.02 -1.79 -5.14
CA SER A 121 -13.28 -2.48 -5.41
C SER A 121 -13.65 -2.45 -6.89
N THR A 122 -13.50 -1.29 -7.55
CA THR A 122 -13.72 -1.15 -9.00
C THR A 122 -12.78 -2.04 -9.80
N LEU A 123 -11.49 -2.04 -9.47
CA LEU A 123 -10.46 -2.82 -10.16
C LEU A 123 -10.68 -4.33 -9.99
N LEU A 124 -11.07 -4.78 -8.81
CA LEU A 124 -11.45 -6.18 -8.57
C LEU A 124 -12.68 -6.57 -9.37
N GLY A 125 -13.66 -5.67 -9.50
CA GLY A 125 -14.80 -5.88 -10.40
C GLY A 125 -14.38 -6.01 -11.87
N TRP A 126 -13.41 -5.23 -12.32
CA TRP A 126 -12.85 -5.36 -13.67
C TRP A 126 -12.16 -6.71 -13.88
N ILE A 127 -11.37 -7.18 -12.92
CA ILE A 127 -10.74 -8.51 -12.97
C ILE A 127 -11.82 -9.58 -13.11
N GLN A 128 -12.80 -9.57 -12.21
CA GLN A 128 -13.88 -10.57 -12.22
C GLN A 128 -14.64 -10.59 -13.55
N ASN A 129 -15.03 -9.42 -14.07
CA ASN A 129 -15.85 -9.31 -15.27
C ASN A 129 -15.10 -9.72 -16.55
N ASN A 130 -13.76 -9.69 -16.55
CA ASN A 130 -12.92 -10.04 -17.68
C ASN A 130 -12.17 -11.36 -17.49
N ALA A 131 -12.34 -12.05 -16.36
CA ALA A 131 -11.81 -13.39 -16.16
C ALA A 131 -12.58 -14.41 -17.04
N PRO A 132 -11.95 -15.53 -17.44
CA PRO A 132 -12.62 -16.64 -18.13
C PRO A 132 -13.87 -17.12 -17.38
N LEU A 133 -14.88 -17.59 -18.12
CA LEU A 133 -16.18 -17.95 -17.53
C LEU A 133 -16.04 -19.04 -16.46
N GLU A 134 -15.20 -20.04 -16.70
CA GLU A 134 -14.91 -21.13 -15.78
C GLU A 134 -14.31 -20.65 -14.45
N ILE A 135 -13.54 -19.57 -14.49
CA ILE A 135 -12.99 -18.93 -13.26
C ILE A 135 -14.08 -18.14 -12.54
N ARG A 136 -14.87 -17.35 -13.30
CA ARG A 136 -15.93 -16.51 -12.70
C ARG A 136 -17.00 -17.33 -11.98
N THR A 137 -17.35 -18.49 -12.51
CA THR A 137 -18.34 -19.39 -11.89
C THR A 137 -17.83 -20.08 -10.62
N GLY A 138 -16.52 -20.04 -10.37
CA GLY A 138 -15.89 -20.58 -9.16
C GLY A 138 -15.90 -19.62 -7.96
N PHE A 139 -16.19 -18.33 -8.18
CA PHE A 139 -16.25 -17.38 -7.06
C PHE A 139 -17.55 -17.54 -6.26
N SER A 140 -17.42 -17.74 -4.95
CA SER A 140 -18.57 -17.80 -4.02
C SER A 140 -19.20 -16.42 -3.80
N GLU A 141 -18.40 -15.36 -3.92
CA GLU A 141 -18.80 -13.96 -3.73
C GLU A 141 -18.14 -13.07 -4.78
N PRO A 142 -18.70 -11.88 -5.06
CA PRO A 142 -18.03 -10.91 -5.93
C PRO A 142 -16.66 -10.52 -5.39
N LEU A 143 -15.62 -10.49 -6.24
CA LEU A 143 -14.26 -10.09 -5.82
C LEU A 143 -14.23 -8.68 -5.20
N SER A 144 -15.11 -7.77 -5.64
CA SER A 144 -15.22 -6.43 -5.06
C SER A 144 -15.59 -6.42 -3.56
N THR A 145 -16.14 -7.53 -3.03
CA THR A 145 -16.54 -7.64 -1.62
C THR A 145 -15.44 -8.19 -0.72
N VAL A 146 -14.30 -8.65 -1.27
CA VAL A 146 -13.17 -9.16 -0.46
C VAL A 146 -12.41 -8.04 0.24
N LEU A 147 -12.55 -6.78 -0.22
CA LEU A 147 -11.99 -5.63 0.47
C LEU A 147 -12.79 -5.35 1.74
N CYS A 148 -12.17 -5.62 2.87
CA CYS A 148 -12.76 -5.33 4.17
C CYS A 148 -12.21 -4.01 4.71
N PRO A 149 -12.99 -2.92 4.76
CA PRO A 149 -12.52 -1.62 5.24
C PRO A 149 -11.99 -1.66 6.68
N THR A 150 -12.53 -2.53 7.52
CA THR A 150 -12.13 -2.67 8.93
C THR A 150 -10.90 -3.56 9.14
N ALA A 151 -10.50 -4.33 8.13
CA ALA A 151 -9.32 -5.20 8.17
C ALA A 151 -8.22 -4.78 7.19
N SER A 152 -8.48 -3.77 6.34
CA SER A 152 -7.48 -3.30 5.37
C SER A 152 -6.44 -2.41 6.02
N LEU A 153 -5.19 -2.76 5.84
CA LEU A 153 -4.02 -2.00 6.27
C LEU A 153 -3.54 -1.08 5.15
N LEU A 154 -3.26 0.19 5.50
CA LEU A 154 -2.48 1.08 4.65
C LEU A 154 -1.09 1.26 5.27
N ARG A 155 -0.05 0.87 4.53
CA ARG A 155 1.34 1.04 4.95
C ARG A 155 1.99 2.20 4.21
N VAL A 156 2.55 3.14 4.96
CA VAL A 156 3.35 4.24 4.42
C VAL A 156 4.82 3.95 4.69
N LEU A 157 5.61 3.84 3.62
CA LEU A 157 7.02 3.47 3.67
C LEU A 157 7.90 4.71 3.51
N HIS A 158 8.93 4.82 4.34
CA HIS A 158 9.99 5.81 4.21
C HIS A 158 11.35 5.13 4.13
N TYR A 159 12.12 5.49 3.13
CA TYR A 159 13.48 5.00 2.91
C TYR A 159 14.45 6.18 3.16
N PRO A 160 15.00 6.31 4.36
CA PRO A 160 15.87 7.42 4.70
C PRO A 160 17.14 7.44 3.83
N PRO A 161 17.80 8.60 3.68
CA PRO A 161 19.12 8.67 3.05
C PRO A 161 20.11 7.73 3.73
N LEU A 162 21.01 7.13 2.93
CA LEU A 162 22.08 6.29 3.48
C LEU A 162 23.12 7.16 4.14
N SER A 163 23.57 6.75 5.34
CA SER A 163 24.63 7.43 6.10
C SER A 163 26.04 7.02 5.67
N GLY A 164 26.16 5.83 5.04
CA GLY A 164 27.42 5.18 4.75
C GLY A 164 27.92 4.27 5.86
N GLU A 165 27.19 4.16 6.97
CA GLU A 165 27.52 3.30 8.12
C GLU A 165 26.68 2.02 8.16
N GLU A 166 25.88 1.77 7.13
CA GLU A 166 25.01 0.61 7.05
C GLU A 166 25.81 -0.69 6.97
N THR A 167 25.20 -1.77 7.48
CA THR A 167 25.81 -3.11 7.39
C THR A 167 26.08 -3.47 5.92
N ALA A 168 27.25 -3.99 5.64
CA ALA A 168 27.60 -4.45 4.29
C ALA A 168 26.57 -5.47 3.78
N GLY A 169 26.04 -5.23 2.57
CA GLY A 169 24.99 -6.04 1.97
C GLY A 169 23.55 -5.69 2.38
N ALA A 170 23.35 -4.72 3.29
CA ALA A 170 22.01 -4.21 3.57
C ALA A 170 21.42 -3.51 2.35
N VAL A 171 20.13 -3.73 2.11
CA VAL A 171 19.38 -3.17 0.99
C VAL A 171 18.18 -2.37 1.51
N ARG A 172 17.62 -1.48 0.68
CA ARG A 172 16.41 -0.73 1.04
C ARG A 172 15.18 -1.62 1.02
N ALA A 173 15.09 -2.50 0.03
CA ALA A 173 14.08 -3.53 -0.08
C ALA A 173 14.70 -4.77 -0.72
N ALA A 174 14.70 -5.88 -0.01
CA ALA A 174 15.14 -7.16 -0.57
C ALA A 174 14.08 -7.67 -1.57
N PRO A 175 14.47 -8.46 -2.59
CA PRO A 175 13.49 -9.16 -3.44
C PRO A 175 12.57 -10.02 -2.58
N HIS A 176 11.28 -9.95 -2.85
CA HIS A 176 10.23 -10.68 -2.12
C HIS A 176 9.04 -10.95 -3.04
N GLU A 177 8.20 -11.88 -2.62
CA GLU A 177 6.88 -12.14 -3.19
C GLU A 177 5.84 -11.42 -2.30
N ASP A 178 4.81 -10.83 -2.95
CA ASP A 178 3.68 -10.20 -2.26
C ASP A 178 2.55 -11.22 -1.98
#